data_a9e79eb5aa75e0c7ae5780ccd0a2badc
#
_entry.id   a9e79eb5aa75e0c7ae5780ccd0a2badc
#
_cell.length_a   1.000
_cell.length_b   1.000
_cell.length_c   1.000
_cell.angle_alpha   90.00
_cell.angle_beta   90.00
_cell.angle_gamma   90.00
#
_symmetry.space_group_name_H-M   'P 1'
#
loop_
_entity.id
_entity.type
_entity.pdbx_description
1 polymer ?
#
loop_
_entity_poly.entity_id
_entity_poly.type
_entity_poly.pdbx_seq_one_letter_code
_entity_poly.pdbx_strand_id
1 'polypeptide(L)'
;MIERGTLTFRDAGPDDAEWIAGLLSDEGYPAGATDIRRRLERYVERECPVRVAEAGGERVGFVACQVIPRFEHNDQVVRVMALVVDPGVRGRGVGGALMAEAEKIADGIDAAFLEVTAGHHRPGARRLFEAAGYDASLTTYLRKRR
;
A
#
# COMPACT_ATOMS: atom_id res chain seq x y z
N MET A 1 15.69 14.62 -1.50
CA MET A 1 15.00 13.51 -0.81
C MET A 1 14.22 14.07 0.36
N ILE A 2 13.01 13.57 0.56
CA ILE A 2 12.22 13.90 1.76
C ILE A 2 12.73 13.05 2.91
N GLU A 3 13.13 13.69 4.00
CA GLU A 3 13.57 12.96 5.19
C GLU A 3 12.38 12.22 5.83
N ARG A 4 12.59 10.96 6.21
CA ARG A 4 11.54 10.14 6.83
C ARG A 4 10.94 10.79 8.08
N GLY A 5 11.74 11.54 8.84
CA GLY A 5 11.29 12.25 10.04
C GLY A 5 10.30 13.39 9.77
N THR A 6 10.17 13.84 8.51
CA THR A 6 9.23 14.90 8.12
C THR A 6 7.93 14.34 7.55
N LEU A 7 7.86 13.02 7.30
CA LEU A 7 6.65 12.35 6.85
C LEU A 7 5.78 11.96 8.04
N THR A 8 4.51 12.27 7.95
CA THR A 8 3.50 11.80 8.89
C THR A 8 2.55 10.85 8.19
N PHE A 9 2.00 9.90 8.95
CA PHE A 9 1.06 8.90 8.43
C PHE A 9 -0.25 9.00 9.21
N ARG A 10 -1.35 8.87 8.50
CA ARG A 10 -2.68 8.85 9.09
C ARG A 10 -3.58 7.89 8.34
N ASP A 11 -4.70 7.52 8.96
CA ASP A 11 -5.71 6.74 8.27
C ASP A 11 -6.32 7.56 7.13
N ALA A 12 -6.53 6.90 6.00
CA ALA A 12 -7.28 7.49 4.90
C ALA A 12 -8.75 7.65 5.28
N GLY A 13 -9.35 8.71 4.82
CA GLY A 13 -10.76 9.01 5.02
C GLY A 13 -11.45 9.41 3.73
N PRO A 14 -12.79 9.68 3.81
CA PRO A 14 -13.58 10.04 2.62
C PRO A 14 -13.03 11.25 1.84
N ASP A 15 -12.39 12.19 2.55
CA ASP A 15 -11.83 13.39 1.94
C ASP A 15 -10.60 13.09 1.06
N ASP A 16 -10.03 11.90 1.18
CA ASP A 16 -8.90 11.47 0.34
C ASP A 16 -9.35 10.81 -0.95
N ALA A 17 -10.64 10.53 -1.12
CA ALA A 17 -11.12 9.69 -2.20
C ALA A 17 -10.83 10.24 -3.59
N GLU A 18 -11.02 11.54 -3.80
CA GLU A 18 -10.75 12.16 -5.10
C GLU A 18 -9.27 12.12 -5.46
N TRP A 19 -8.41 12.41 -4.49
CA TRP A 19 -6.97 12.35 -4.68
C TRP A 19 -6.48 10.93 -4.96
N ILE A 20 -6.95 9.93 -4.20
CA ILE A 20 -6.62 8.52 -4.43
C ILE A 20 -7.10 8.07 -5.82
N ALA A 21 -8.33 8.44 -6.20
CA ALA A 21 -8.88 8.13 -7.53
C ALA A 21 -7.99 8.66 -8.66
N GLY A 22 -7.50 9.90 -8.52
CA GLY A 22 -6.58 10.49 -9.49
C GLY A 22 -5.27 9.73 -9.60
N LEU A 23 -4.67 9.37 -8.47
CA LEU A 23 -3.43 8.60 -8.46
C LEU A 23 -3.59 7.22 -9.10
N LEU A 24 -4.67 6.50 -8.77
CA LEU A 24 -4.93 5.18 -9.35
C LEU A 24 -5.22 5.27 -10.84
N SER A 25 -5.95 6.29 -11.29
CA SER A 25 -6.23 6.50 -12.71
C SER A 25 -4.93 6.74 -13.50
N ASP A 26 -4.01 7.51 -12.95
CA ASP A 26 -2.70 7.76 -13.54
C ASP A 26 -1.86 6.49 -13.65
N GLU A 27 -2.04 5.55 -12.74
CA GLU A 27 -1.36 4.24 -12.73
C GLU A 27 -2.03 3.21 -13.66
N GLY A 28 -3.12 3.57 -14.34
CA GLY A 28 -3.82 2.68 -15.23
C GLY A 28 -4.97 1.89 -14.59
N TYR A 29 -5.42 2.32 -13.42
CA TYR A 29 -6.55 1.73 -12.69
C TYR A 29 -7.67 2.76 -12.54
N PRO A 30 -8.44 3.04 -13.62
CA PRO A 30 -9.46 4.08 -13.59
C PRO A 30 -10.49 3.89 -12.47
N ALA A 31 -10.72 4.94 -11.71
CA ALA A 31 -11.70 4.95 -10.64
C ALA A 31 -12.17 6.38 -10.39
N GLY A 32 -13.43 6.53 -10.01
CA GLY A 32 -13.97 7.79 -9.52
C GLY A 32 -13.94 7.86 -8.00
N ALA A 33 -14.15 9.05 -7.46
CA ALA A 33 -14.15 9.26 -6.01
C ALA A 33 -15.18 8.41 -5.28
N THR A 34 -16.36 8.18 -5.89
CA THR A 34 -17.40 7.33 -5.30
C THR A 34 -16.92 5.88 -5.15
N ASP A 35 -16.20 5.35 -6.14
CA ASP A 35 -15.62 4.02 -6.05
C ASP A 35 -14.63 3.92 -4.90
N ILE A 36 -13.78 4.92 -4.76
CA ILE A 36 -12.76 4.94 -3.70
C ILE A 36 -13.41 5.04 -2.33
N ARG A 37 -14.45 5.86 -2.15
CA ARG A 37 -15.17 5.93 -0.88
C ARG A 37 -15.72 4.57 -0.47
N ARG A 38 -16.32 3.83 -1.42
CA ARG A 38 -16.82 2.47 -1.16
C ARG A 38 -15.70 1.50 -0.80
N ARG A 39 -14.56 1.60 -1.47
CA ARG A 39 -13.39 0.77 -1.14
C ARG A 39 -12.85 1.08 0.25
N LEU A 40 -12.75 2.36 0.62
CA LEU A 40 -12.32 2.77 1.95
C LEU A 40 -13.26 2.26 3.04
N GLU A 41 -14.57 2.37 2.83
CA GLU A 41 -15.56 1.82 3.76
C GLU A 41 -15.39 0.31 3.95
N ARG A 42 -15.21 -0.42 2.85
CA ARG A 42 -14.98 -1.88 2.89
C ARG A 42 -13.71 -2.22 3.63
N TYR A 43 -12.64 -1.46 3.45
CA TYR A 43 -11.38 -1.69 4.17
C TYR A 43 -11.52 -1.43 5.66
N VAL A 44 -12.22 -0.38 6.05
CA VAL A 44 -12.52 -0.09 7.47
C VAL A 44 -13.34 -1.23 8.09
N GLU A 45 -14.40 -1.69 7.42
CA GLU A 45 -15.24 -2.78 7.91
C GLU A 45 -14.46 -4.07 8.14
N ARG A 46 -13.44 -4.32 7.34
CA ARG A 46 -12.59 -5.51 7.43
C ARG A 46 -11.33 -5.30 8.25
N GLU A 47 -11.23 -4.17 8.93
CA GLU A 47 -10.05 -3.81 9.73
C GLU A 47 -8.76 -3.84 8.92
N CYS A 48 -8.83 -3.44 7.64
CA CYS A 48 -7.71 -3.37 6.73
C CYS A 48 -7.21 -1.93 6.63
N PRO A 49 -5.97 -1.65 7.07
CA PRO A 49 -5.48 -0.27 7.12
C PRO A 49 -5.19 0.32 5.74
N VAL A 50 -5.61 1.57 5.55
CA VAL A 50 -5.15 2.40 4.44
C VAL A 50 -4.52 3.64 5.06
N ARG A 51 -3.24 3.86 4.81
CA ARG A 51 -2.47 4.98 5.37
C ARG A 51 -2.10 5.98 4.29
N VAL A 52 -2.33 7.24 4.58
CA VAL A 52 -1.88 8.37 3.76
C VAL A 52 -0.61 8.94 4.37
N ALA A 53 0.40 9.14 3.54
CA ALA A 53 1.62 9.83 3.91
C ALA A 53 1.49 11.31 3.56
N GLU A 54 1.88 12.17 4.50
CA GLU A 54 1.88 13.62 4.32
C GLU A 54 3.26 14.19 4.61
N ALA A 55 3.65 15.19 3.82
CA ALA A 55 4.84 15.99 4.02
C ALA A 55 4.45 17.46 4.03
N GLY A 56 4.71 18.15 5.14
CA GLY A 56 4.33 19.56 5.27
C GLY A 56 2.83 19.80 5.13
N GLY A 57 1.99 18.86 5.54
CA GLY A 57 0.54 18.94 5.43
C GLY A 57 -0.01 18.55 4.05
N GLU A 58 0.85 18.23 3.08
CA GLU A 58 0.43 17.79 1.75
C GLU A 58 0.52 16.28 1.59
N ARG A 59 -0.46 15.68 0.95
CA ARG A 59 -0.48 14.25 0.66
C ARG A 59 0.57 13.91 -0.39
N VAL A 60 1.40 12.90 -0.11
CA VAL A 60 2.50 12.51 -1.00
C VAL A 60 2.42 11.06 -1.47
N GLY A 61 1.55 10.26 -0.87
CA GLY A 61 1.36 8.87 -1.27
C GLY A 61 0.45 8.13 -0.31
N PHE A 62 0.10 6.89 -0.65
CA PHE A 62 -0.69 6.05 0.24
C PHE A 62 -0.30 4.58 0.10
N VAL A 63 -0.61 3.80 1.13
CA VAL A 63 -0.47 2.35 1.13
C VAL A 63 -1.76 1.73 1.66
N ALA A 64 -2.27 0.74 0.95
CA ALA A 64 -3.45 -0.03 1.36
C ALA A 64 -3.03 -1.46 1.67
N CYS A 65 -3.37 -1.96 2.85
CA CYS A 65 -2.99 -3.28 3.33
C CYS A 65 -4.22 -4.14 3.61
N GLN A 66 -4.12 -5.43 3.30
CA GLN A 66 -5.08 -6.43 3.77
C GLN A 66 -4.47 -7.22 4.91
N VAL A 67 -5.30 -7.53 5.89
CA VAL A 67 -4.97 -8.44 6.99
C VAL A 67 -5.69 -9.76 6.70
N ILE A 68 -4.92 -10.83 6.49
CA ILE A 68 -5.44 -12.10 5.99
C ILE A 68 -5.14 -13.20 7.01
N PRO A 69 -6.15 -13.78 7.69
CA PRO A 69 -5.92 -14.94 8.54
C PRO A 69 -5.53 -16.14 7.70
N ARG A 70 -4.50 -16.89 8.14
CA ARG A 70 -4.15 -18.15 7.50
C ARG A 70 -5.00 -19.28 8.08
N PHE A 71 -5.45 -20.16 7.23
CA PHE A 71 -6.27 -21.28 7.69
C PHE A 71 -5.44 -22.41 8.32
N GLU A 72 -4.24 -22.65 7.80
CA GLU A 72 -3.34 -23.70 8.25
C GLU A 72 -2.51 -23.33 9.49
N HIS A 73 -2.66 -22.10 10.02
CA HIS A 73 -1.94 -21.59 11.20
C HIS A 73 -2.87 -20.74 12.07
N ASN A 74 -2.43 -20.44 13.29
CA ASN A 74 -3.16 -19.56 14.21
C ASN A 74 -2.69 -18.10 14.11
N ASP A 75 -2.32 -17.68 12.93
CA ASP A 75 -1.78 -16.36 12.68
C ASP A 75 -2.41 -15.70 11.45
N GLN A 76 -1.82 -14.58 11.04
CA GLN A 76 -2.28 -13.82 9.89
C GLN A 76 -1.09 -13.21 9.17
N VAL A 77 -1.31 -12.84 7.91
CA VAL A 77 -0.34 -12.12 7.10
C VAL A 77 -0.90 -10.75 6.73
N VAL A 78 -0.01 -9.80 6.51
CA VAL A 78 -0.37 -8.50 5.93
C VAL A 78 0.07 -8.50 4.49
N ARG A 79 -0.83 -8.12 3.58
CA ARG A 79 -0.53 -7.98 2.16
C ARG A 79 -0.72 -6.54 1.72
N VAL A 80 0.33 -5.97 1.13
CA VAL A 80 0.23 -4.65 0.50
C VAL A 80 -0.54 -4.82 -0.82
N MET A 81 -1.73 -4.23 -0.88
CA MET A 81 -2.61 -4.31 -2.06
C MET A 81 -2.38 -3.15 -3.02
N ALA A 82 -2.04 -1.99 -2.51
CA ALA A 82 -1.70 -0.83 -3.32
C ALA A 82 -0.66 0.01 -2.57
N LEU A 83 0.30 0.52 -3.31
CA LEU A 83 1.27 1.50 -2.84
C LEU A 83 1.51 2.46 -3.99
N VAL A 84 1.13 3.71 -3.79
CA VAL A 84 1.23 4.73 -4.83
C VAL A 84 1.84 5.99 -4.25
N VAL A 85 2.84 6.52 -4.97
CA VAL A 85 3.50 7.78 -4.64
C VAL A 85 3.04 8.84 -5.63
N ASP A 86 2.73 10.03 -5.13
CA ASP A 86 2.36 11.15 -5.98
C ASP A 86 3.48 11.42 -7.01
N PRO A 87 3.15 11.53 -8.31
CA PRO A 87 4.17 11.75 -9.35
C PRO A 87 5.07 12.96 -9.11
N GLY A 88 4.57 13.99 -8.46
CA GLY A 88 5.33 15.21 -8.17
C GLY A 88 6.47 15.03 -7.17
N VAL A 89 6.48 13.92 -6.43
CA VAL A 89 7.49 13.66 -5.39
C VAL A 89 8.18 12.31 -5.53
N ARG A 90 8.07 11.67 -6.69
CA ARG A 90 8.79 10.40 -6.96
C ARG A 90 10.30 10.60 -6.89
N GLY A 91 11.01 9.54 -6.49
CA GLY A 91 12.46 9.58 -6.34
C GLY A 91 12.95 10.25 -5.05
N ARG A 92 12.05 10.57 -4.12
CA ARG A 92 12.37 11.25 -2.85
C ARG A 92 12.27 10.35 -1.62
N GLY A 93 12.14 9.04 -1.81
CA GLY A 93 12.11 8.07 -0.71
C GLY A 93 10.73 7.83 -0.10
N VAL A 94 9.65 8.36 -0.67
CA VAL A 94 8.29 8.19 -0.16
C VAL A 94 7.84 6.73 -0.24
N GLY A 95 8.14 6.03 -1.34
CA GLY A 95 7.81 4.61 -1.50
C GLY A 95 8.41 3.74 -0.42
N GLY A 96 9.70 3.95 -0.11
CA GLY A 96 10.38 3.23 0.98
C GLY A 96 9.77 3.53 2.35
N ALA A 97 9.35 4.77 2.57
CA ALA A 97 8.69 5.16 3.82
C ALA A 97 7.29 4.53 3.95
N LEU A 98 6.55 4.42 2.85
CA LEU A 98 5.27 3.71 2.83
C LEU A 98 5.43 2.21 3.11
N MET A 99 6.47 1.59 2.58
CA MET A 99 6.79 0.20 2.92
C MET A 99 7.15 0.03 4.39
N ALA A 100 7.91 0.96 4.95
CA ALA A 100 8.23 0.96 6.38
C ALA A 100 6.96 1.11 7.24
N GLU A 101 5.98 1.89 6.80
CA GLU A 101 4.68 2.00 7.46
C GLU A 101 3.91 0.67 7.41
N ALA A 102 3.93 -0.03 6.27
CA ALA A 102 3.34 -1.37 6.16
C ALA A 102 4.01 -2.37 7.11
N GLU A 103 5.33 -2.27 7.27
CA GLU A 103 6.08 -3.09 8.24
C GLU A 103 5.63 -2.82 9.68
N LYS A 104 5.40 -1.55 10.03
CA LYS A 104 4.86 -1.19 11.35
C LYS A 104 3.48 -1.76 11.58
N ILE A 105 2.62 -1.75 10.55
CA ILE A 105 1.29 -2.38 10.63
C ILE A 105 1.44 -3.87 10.91
N ALA A 106 2.30 -4.56 10.16
CA ALA A 106 2.55 -5.99 10.34
C ALA A 106 3.10 -6.30 11.73
N ASP A 107 4.04 -5.51 12.23
CA ASP A 107 4.62 -5.66 13.57
C ASP A 107 3.55 -5.46 14.65
N GLY A 108 2.67 -4.48 14.48
CA GLY A 108 1.62 -4.15 15.44
C GLY A 108 0.59 -5.24 15.66
N ILE A 109 0.41 -6.12 14.68
CA ILE A 109 -0.50 -7.28 14.78
C ILE A 109 0.25 -8.61 14.86
N ASP A 110 1.56 -8.58 15.00
CA ASP A 110 2.43 -9.77 15.02
C ASP A 110 2.17 -10.69 13.81
N ALA A 111 2.16 -10.10 12.62
CA ALA A 111 1.92 -10.84 11.39
C ALA A 111 3.07 -11.81 11.10
N ALA A 112 2.75 -13.01 10.58
CA ALA A 112 3.74 -14.00 10.22
C ALA A 112 4.58 -13.56 9.02
N PHE A 113 3.95 -12.85 8.08
CA PHE A 113 4.60 -12.32 6.88
C PHE A 113 4.01 -10.97 6.50
N LEU A 114 4.83 -10.18 5.84
CA LEU A 114 4.40 -9.04 5.03
C LEU A 114 4.63 -9.41 3.57
N GLU A 115 3.58 -9.35 2.78
CA GLU A 115 3.58 -9.76 1.39
C GLU A 115 3.26 -8.59 0.48
N VAL A 116 3.81 -8.62 -0.72
CA VAL A 116 3.51 -7.64 -1.77
C VAL A 116 3.50 -8.33 -3.12
N THR A 117 2.65 -7.86 -4.03
CA THR A 117 2.63 -8.32 -5.42
C THR A 117 3.06 -7.19 -6.35
N ALA A 118 3.80 -7.53 -7.39
CA ALA A 118 4.17 -6.58 -8.44
C ALA A 118 3.85 -7.21 -9.80
N GLY A 119 3.03 -6.52 -10.59
CA GLY A 119 2.72 -6.95 -11.94
C GLY A 119 3.96 -6.90 -12.84
N HIS A 120 4.05 -7.80 -13.82
CA HIS A 120 5.16 -7.83 -14.76
C HIS A 120 5.32 -6.51 -15.55
N HIS A 121 4.23 -5.78 -15.72
CA HIS A 121 4.24 -4.49 -16.39
C HIS A 121 4.76 -3.34 -15.51
N ARG A 122 5.15 -3.62 -14.26
CA ARG A 122 5.64 -2.63 -13.29
C ARG A 122 7.02 -3.01 -12.73
N PRO A 123 8.07 -3.04 -13.57
CA PRO A 123 9.39 -3.48 -13.12
C PRO A 123 10.02 -2.56 -12.07
N GLY A 124 9.66 -1.27 -12.06
CA GLY A 124 10.13 -0.34 -11.04
C GLY A 124 9.61 -0.67 -9.64
N ALA A 125 8.36 -1.12 -9.54
CA ALA A 125 7.77 -1.56 -8.27
C ALA A 125 8.50 -2.80 -7.73
N ARG A 126 8.78 -3.77 -8.60
CA ARG A 126 9.52 -4.98 -8.22
C ARG A 126 10.91 -4.65 -7.68
N ARG A 127 11.63 -3.75 -8.35
CA ARG A 127 12.95 -3.31 -7.88
C ARG A 127 12.91 -2.65 -6.51
N LEU A 128 11.89 -1.83 -6.26
CA LEU A 128 11.68 -1.20 -4.96
C LEU A 128 11.51 -2.26 -3.86
N PHE A 129 10.69 -3.27 -4.12
CA PHE A 129 10.40 -4.31 -3.13
C PHE A 129 11.62 -5.20 -2.87
N GLU A 130 12.32 -5.62 -3.93
CA GLU A 130 13.54 -6.43 -3.78
C GLU A 130 14.62 -5.65 -3.00
N ALA A 131 14.79 -4.36 -3.27
CA ALA A 131 15.70 -3.50 -2.52
C ALA A 131 15.31 -3.37 -1.05
N ALA A 132 14.03 -3.50 -0.71
CA ALA A 132 13.53 -3.48 0.65
C ALA A 132 13.61 -4.86 1.35
N GLY A 133 14.17 -5.88 0.70
CA GLY A 133 14.39 -7.20 1.28
C GLY A 133 13.30 -8.23 1.01
N TYR A 134 12.38 -7.94 0.09
CA TYR A 134 11.33 -8.89 -0.28
C TYR A 134 11.89 -9.95 -1.24
N ASP A 135 11.56 -11.20 -0.96
CA ASP A 135 12.09 -12.36 -1.66
C ASP A 135 11.00 -13.03 -2.49
N ALA A 136 11.15 -13.00 -3.81
CA ALA A 136 10.21 -13.60 -4.75
C ALA A 136 10.26 -15.14 -4.77
N SER A 137 11.28 -15.75 -4.17
CA SER A 137 11.43 -17.21 -4.16
C SER A 137 10.61 -17.92 -3.09
N LEU A 138 10.08 -17.18 -2.10
CA LEU A 138 9.36 -17.76 -0.96
C LEU A 138 7.96 -18.25 -1.31
N THR A 139 7.33 -17.67 -2.32
CA THR A 139 5.96 -18.03 -2.70
C THR A 139 5.69 -17.69 -4.16
N THR A 140 4.67 -18.32 -4.72
CA THR A 140 4.21 -18.09 -6.09
C THR A 140 2.72 -17.80 -6.09
N TYR A 141 2.32 -16.77 -6.82
CA TYR A 141 0.92 -16.44 -7.01
C TYR A 141 0.49 -16.80 -8.43
N LEU A 142 -0.61 -17.53 -8.50
CA LEU A 142 -1.24 -17.91 -9.76
C LEU A 142 -2.58 -17.19 -9.86
N ARG A 143 -2.84 -16.57 -10.99
CA ARG A 143 -4.07 -15.83 -11.23
C ARG A 143 -4.78 -16.36 -12.45
N LYS A 144 -6.07 -16.57 -12.33
CA LYS A 144 -6.93 -16.93 -13.46
C LYS A 144 -7.88 -15.79 -13.77
N ARG A 145 -7.91 -15.37 -15.02
CA ARG A 145 -8.88 -14.37 -15.47
C ARG A 145 -10.29 -14.95 -15.43
N ARG A 146 -11.23 -14.17 -14.93
CA ARG A 146 -12.65 -14.56 -14.84
C ARG A 146 -13.48 -13.66 -15.73
#